data_2450ca8d27d27eede2b20819a14d8e6a
#
_entry.id   2450ca8d27d27eede2b20819a14d8e6a
#
_cell.length_a   1.000
_cell.length_b   1.000
_cell.length_c   1.000
_cell.angle_alpha   90.00
_cell.angle_beta   90.00
_cell.angle_gamma   90.00
#
_symmetry.space_group_name_H-M   'P 1'
#
loop_
_entity.id
_entity.type
_entity.pdbx_description
1 polymer ?
#
loop_
_entity_poly.entity_id
_entity_poly.type
_entity_poly.pdbx_seq_one_letter_code
_entity_poly.pdbx_strand_id
1 'polypeptide(L)'
;MMKRRSFVQASLALGTLGGMVGCATTGTIPSKAKVVVIGGGYGGATAAKYVRMLSNYKIDVVLVEPNANFISCPLSNLVIGGSKTIGDITTPYDNLSGKHGVTHVRDMVSSIDAAKKTVTLAGGATIGYDKLIVSPGIDMLWNSIEGLQAASTSGQILQAWKDPVIFVSSRSHTARDNRCV
;
A
#
# COMPACT_ATOMS: atom_id res chain seq x y z
N MET A 1 14.40 -42.64 -5.45
CA MET A 1 13.94 -41.36 -4.92
C MET A 1 15.15 -40.43 -4.75
N MET A 2 15.44 -39.57 -5.71
CA MET A 2 16.61 -38.68 -5.68
C MET A 2 16.37 -37.54 -4.69
N LYS A 3 17.32 -37.30 -3.79
CA LYS A 3 17.23 -36.20 -2.83
C LYS A 3 17.42 -34.86 -3.53
N ARG A 4 16.61 -33.84 -3.19
CA ARG A 4 16.65 -32.48 -3.78
C ARG A 4 18.05 -31.86 -3.87
N ARG A 5 18.95 -32.18 -2.94
CA ARG A 5 20.35 -31.70 -2.93
C ARG A 5 21.20 -32.25 -4.09
N SER A 6 20.93 -33.48 -4.53
CA SER A 6 21.68 -34.12 -5.65
C SER A 6 21.28 -33.51 -7.01
N PHE A 7 20.05 -32.97 -7.14
CA PHE A 7 19.60 -32.33 -8.37
C PHE A 7 20.29 -30.98 -8.60
N VAL A 8 20.50 -30.21 -7.53
CA VAL A 8 21.18 -28.89 -7.62
C VAL A 8 22.68 -29.06 -7.91
N GLN A 9 23.32 -30.11 -7.39
CA GLN A 9 24.73 -30.37 -7.65
C GLN A 9 24.98 -30.94 -9.06
N ALA A 10 24.05 -31.68 -9.64
CA ALA A 10 24.18 -32.18 -11.01
C ALA A 10 24.00 -31.06 -12.07
N SER A 11 23.26 -30.02 -11.75
CA SER A 11 23.07 -28.87 -12.65
C SER A 11 24.29 -27.93 -12.75
N LEU A 12 25.19 -27.97 -11.77
CA LEU A 12 26.42 -27.16 -11.78
C LEU A 12 27.58 -27.79 -12.58
N ALA A 13 27.52 -29.09 -12.89
CA ALA A 13 28.63 -29.79 -13.53
C ALA A 13 28.57 -29.81 -15.08
N LEU A 14 27.45 -29.39 -15.70
CA LEU A 14 27.29 -29.38 -17.16
C LEU A 14 27.37 -27.98 -17.81
N GLY A 15 27.76 -26.95 -17.08
CA GLY A 15 27.73 -25.54 -17.51
C GLY A 15 29.04 -24.94 -17.98
N THR A 16 30.13 -25.72 -18.23
CA THR A 16 31.46 -25.16 -18.48
C THR A 16 31.97 -25.28 -19.92
N LEU A 17 31.12 -25.50 -20.92
CA LEU A 17 31.53 -25.46 -22.32
C LEU A 17 30.43 -24.86 -23.20
N GLY A 18 30.39 -23.57 -23.27
CA GLY A 18 29.54 -22.81 -24.17
C GLY A 18 29.59 -21.33 -23.85
N GLY A 19 30.52 -20.61 -24.47
CA GLY A 19 30.63 -19.17 -24.36
C GLY A 19 29.34 -18.50 -24.80
N MET A 20 28.46 -18.19 -23.87
CA MET A 20 27.46 -17.14 -24.03
C MET A 20 27.98 -15.91 -23.34
N VAL A 21 28.44 -14.95 -24.13
CA VAL A 21 28.47 -13.55 -23.79
C VAL A 21 27.01 -13.14 -23.54
N GLY A 22 26.45 -13.60 -22.45
CA GLY A 22 25.27 -12.99 -21.87
C GLY A 22 25.72 -11.62 -21.42
N CYS A 23 25.28 -10.57 -22.11
CA CYS A 23 25.32 -9.21 -21.59
C CYS A 23 24.51 -9.21 -20.27
N ALA A 24 25.16 -9.61 -19.18
CA ALA A 24 24.84 -9.08 -17.89
C ALA A 24 25.19 -7.59 -17.97
N THR A 25 24.26 -6.79 -18.53
CA THR A 25 24.21 -5.39 -18.17
C THR A 25 23.95 -5.39 -16.67
N THR A 26 25.04 -5.47 -15.89
CA THR A 26 25.10 -4.88 -14.57
C THR A 26 24.84 -3.39 -14.78
N GLY A 27 23.60 -3.06 -15.09
CA GLY A 27 23.14 -1.69 -15.10
C GLY A 27 23.42 -1.18 -13.70
N THR A 28 24.47 -0.41 -13.57
CA THR A 28 24.77 0.37 -12.37
C THR A 28 23.50 1.17 -12.14
N ILE A 29 22.66 0.72 -11.17
CA ILE A 29 21.46 1.46 -10.78
C ILE A 29 21.98 2.83 -10.36
N PRO A 30 21.60 3.92 -11.03
CA PRO A 30 22.07 5.24 -10.65
C PRO A 30 21.77 5.41 -9.16
N SER A 31 22.73 5.93 -8.40
CA SER A 31 22.66 6.08 -6.94
C SER A 31 21.49 6.96 -6.46
N LYS A 32 20.62 7.40 -7.36
CA LYS A 32 19.46 8.27 -7.15
C LYS A 32 18.24 7.86 -7.99
N ALA A 33 18.09 6.58 -8.34
CA ALA A 33 16.86 6.12 -8.96
C ALA A 33 15.69 6.39 -8.01
N LYS A 34 14.58 6.92 -8.54
CA LYS A 34 13.40 7.29 -7.78
C LYS A 34 12.22 6.38 -8.11
N VAL A 35 11.65 5.79 -7.08
CA VAL A 35 10.40 5.04 -7.18
C VAL A 35 9.29 5.83 -6.51
N VAL A 36 8.21 6.07 -7.23
CA VAL A 36 6.98 6.63 -6.65
C VAL A 36 6.00 5.49 -6.41
N VAL A 37 5.41 5.47 -5.22
CA VAL A 37 4.37 4.52 -4.81
C VAL A 37 3.10 5.31 -4.54
N ILE A 38 2.03 4.97 -5.24
CA ILE A 38 0.71 5.59 -5.05
C ILE A 38 -0.14 4.68 -4.17
N GLY A 39 -0.58 5.21 -3.04
CA GLY A 39 -1.41 4.51 -2.05
C GLY A 39 -0.59 3.82 -0.96
N GLY A 40 -0.94 4.11 0.29
CA GLY A 40 -0.26 3.68 1.51
C GLY A 40 -0.88 2.45 2.19
N GLY A 41 -1.77 1.73 1.52
CA GLY A 41 -2.34 0.49 2.02
C GLY A 41 -1.31 -0.64 2.18
N TYR A 42 -1.79 -1.85 2.46
CA TYR A 42 -0.91 -3.02 2.65
C TYR A 42 0.10 -3.22 1.50
N GLY A 43 -0.36 -3.12 0.25
CA GLY A 43 0.50 -3.32 -0.92
C GLY A 43 1.54 -2.20 -1.05
N GLY A 44 1.08 -0.95 -1.06
CA GLY A 44 1.97 0.19 -1.32
C GLY A 44 2.96 0.47 -0.18
N ALA A 45 2.52 0.44 1.08
CA ALA A 45 3.41 0.61 2.23
C ALA A 45 4.47 -0.50 2.30
N THR A 46 4.07 -1.76 2.02
CA THR A 46 4.99 -2.89 1.94
C THR A 46 5.98 -2.71 0.80
N ALA A 47 5.51 -2.36 -0.40
CA ALA A 47 6.38 -2.12 -1.55
C ALA A 47 7.39 -0.99 -1.26
N ALA A 48 6.94 0.14 -0.73
CA ALA A 48 7.80 1.26 -0.36
C ALA A 48 8.92 0.85 0.60
N LYS A 49 8.56 0.12 1.66
CA LYS A 49 9.52 -0.42 2.64
C LYS A 49 10.56 -1.33 1.98
N TYR A 50 10.10 -2.33 1.23
CA TYR A 50 11.01 -3.35 0.70
C TYR A 50 11.86 -2.84 -0.46
N VAL A 51 11.38 -1.92 -1.29
CA VAL A 51 12.21 -1.27 -2.30
C VAL A 51 13.39 -0.54 -1.65
N ARG A 52 13.15 0.18 -0.54
CA ARG A 52 14.24 0.81 0.24
C ARG A 52 15.20 -0.21 0.81
N MET A 53 14.68 -1.22 1.51
CA MET A 53 15.51 -2.22 2.19
C MET A 53 16.34 -3.06 1.21
N LEU A 54 15.72 -3.62 0.16
CA LEU A 54 16.38 -4.51 -0.79
C LEU A 54 17.36 -3.78 -1.71
N SER A 55 17.21 -2.47 -1.89
CA SER A 55 18.19 -1.64 -2.61
C SER A 55 19.36 -1.20 -1.73
N ASN A 56 19.49 -1.69 -0.51
CA ASN A 56 20.41 -1.15 0.50
C ASN A 56 20.30 0.37 0.63
N TYR A 57 19.07 0.88 0.61
CA TYR A 57 18.71 2.30 0.73
C TYR A 57 19.27 3.21 -0.40
N LYS A 58 19.67 2.63 -1.53
CA LYS A 58 20.21 3.38 -2.69
C LYS A 58 19.14 3.96 -3.61
N ILE A 59 17.90 3.43 -3.54
CA ILE A 59 16.76 3.92 -4.32
C ILE A 59 15.95 4.87 -3.45
N ASP A 60 15.67 6.07 -3.96
CA ASP A 60 14.74 6.99 -3.31
C ASP A 60 13.31 6.55 -3.53
N VAL A 61 12.53 6.49 -2.46
CA VAL A 61 11.12 6.09 -2.50
C VAL A 61 10.25 7.21 -1.97
N VAL A 62 9.29 7.61 -2.78
CA VAL A 62 8.23 8.56 -2.42
C VAL A 62 6.91 7.81 -2.34
N LEU A 63 6.27 7.83 -1.19
CA LEU A 63 4.92 7.32 -0.97
C LEU A 63 3.95 8.49 -1.05
N VAL A 64 3.01 8.45 -1.98
CA VAL A 64 1.91 9.43 -2.08
C VAL A 64 0.66 8.80 -1.47
N GLU A 65 0.25 9.34 -0.33
CA GLU A 65 -0.90 8.86 0.44
C GLU A 65 -1.52 10.04 1.23
N PRO A 66 -2.79 10.38 1.01
CA PRO A 66 -3.40 11.53 1.67
C PRO A 66 -3.56 11.38 3.17
N ASN A 67 -3.72 10.16 3.67
CA ASN A 67 -3.92 9.92 5.08
C ASN A 67 -2.61 9.96 5.87
N ALA A 68 -2.65 10.42 7.12
CA ALA A 68 -1.50 10.40 8.01
C ALA A 68 -1.20 9.01 8.55
N ASN A 69 -2.24 8.18 8.65
CA ASN A 69 -2.18 6.85 9.24
C ASN A 69 -2.87 5.84 8.33
N PHE A 70 -2.37 4.64 8.34
CA PHE A 70 -3.04 3.49 7.78
C PHE A 70 -3.99 2.87 8.81
N ILE A 71 -5.21 2.58 8.42
CA ILE A 71 -6.20 1.84 9.23
C ILE A 71 -6.46 0.50 8.56
N SER A 72 -6.29 -0.57 9.35
CA SER A 72 -6.45 -1.94 8.86
C SER A 72 -7.92 -2.33 8.75
N CYS A 73 -8.54 -2.15 7.56
CA CYS A 73 -9.94 -2.55 7.35
C CYS A 73 -10.23 -4.04 7.65
N PRO A 74 -9.38 -5.03 7.32
CA PRO A 74 -9.64 -6.43 7.65
C PRO A 74 -9.80 -6.70 9.14
N LEU A 75 -9.29 -5.81 10.00
CA LEU A 75 -9.43 -5.92 11.45
C LEU A 75 -10.61 -5.13 12.01
N SER A 76 -11.40 -4.48 11.17
CA SER A 76 -12.55 -3.66 11.59
C SER A 76 -13.61 -4.44 12.36
N ASN A 77 -13.82 -5.71 12.02
CA ASN A 77 -14.73 -6.61 12.71
C ASN A 77 -14.37 -6.79 14.20
N LEU A 78 -13.06 -6.74 14.54
CA LEU A 78 -12.59 -6.84 15.91
C LEU A 78 -12.90 -5.56 16.71
N VAL A 79 -12.91 -4.41 16.03
CA VAL A 79 -13.31 -3.13 16.64
C VAL A 79 -14.82 -3.10 16.86
N ILE A 80 -15.61 -3.54 15.87
CA ILE A 80 -17.08 -3.64 15.99
C ILE A 80 -17.46 -4.61 17.09
N GLY A 81 -16.80 -5.78 17.14
CA GLY A 81 -17.00 -6.79 18.19
C GLY A 81 -16.47 -6.40 19.57
N GLY A 82 -15.77 -5.27 19.70
CA GLY A 82 -15.29 -4.74 20.97
C GLY A 82 -14.02 -5.38 21.53
N SER A 83 -13.40 -6.30 20.81
CA SER A 83 -12.13 -6.94 21.23
C SER A 83 -10.90 -6.09 20.95
N LYS A 84 -11.01 -5.05 20.08
CA LYS A 84 -9.98 -4.07 19.78
C LYS A 84 -10.54 -2.66 19.73
N THR A 85 -9.65 -1.68 19.88
CA THR A 85 -9.96 -0.27 19.66
C THR A 85 -9.52 0.14 18.24
N ILE A 86 -9.96 1.31 17.77
CA ILE A 86 -9.48 1.87 16.50
C ILE A 86 -7.97 2.14 16.53
N GLY A 87 -7.42 2.51 17.68
CA GLY A 87 -6.00 2.70 17.88
C GLY A 87 -5.18 1.44 17.64
N ASP A 88 -5.70 0.27 18.04
CA ASP A 88 -5.02 -1.02 17.88
C ASP A 88 -4.87 -1.45 16.42
N ILE A 89 -5.69 -0.89 15.51
CA ILE A 89 -5.68 -1.20 14.08
C ILE A 89 -5.16 -0.03 13.23
N THR A 90 -4.70 1.04 13.88
CA THR A 90 -4.14 2.23 13.24
C THR A 90 -2.61 2.19 13.30
N THR A 91 -1.97 2.38 12.16
CA THR A 91 -0.50 2.41 12.05
C THR A 91 -0.06 3.71 11.38
N PRO A 92 0.73 4.57 12.05
CA PRO A 92 1.26 5.78 11.45
C PRO A 92 2.35 5.46 10.43
N TYR A 93 2.49 6.31 9.40
CA TYR A 93 3.55 6.19 8.39
C TYR A 93 4.93 6.65 8.88
N ASP A 94 5.03 7.20 10.09
CA ASP A 94 6.28 7.73 10.65
C ASP A 94 7.41 6.70 10.67
N ASN A 95 7.08 5.42 10.89
CA ASN A 95 8.06 4.35 10.84
C ASN A 95 8.62 4.10 9.43
N LEU A 96 7.83 4.31 8.38
CA LEU A 96 8.33 4.22 7.00
C LEU A 96 9.32 5.35 6.72
N SER A 97 9.03 6.55 7.17
CA SER A 97 9.91 7.70 7.00
C SER A 97 11.13 7.60 7.90
N GLY A 98 10.95 7.40 9.21
CA GLY A 98 12.04 7.42 10.19
C GLY A 98 12.99 6.22 10.10
N LYS A 99 12.45 4.99 9.93
CA LYS A 99 13.30 3.78 9.90
C LYS A 99 13.77 3.37 8.51
N HIS A 100 12.99 3.70 7.48
CA HIS A 100 13.27 3.25 6.13
C HIS A 100 13.58 4.39 5.15
N GLY A 101 13.48 5.65 5.60
CA GLY A 101 13.79 6.82 4.77
C GLY A 101 12.86 6.93 3.54
N VAL A 102 11.61 6.49 3.67
CA VAL A 102 10.57 6.72 2.66
C VAL A 102 10.03 8.14 2.83
N THR A 103 10.02 8.92 1.76
CA THR A 103 9.39 10.25 1.77
C THR A 103 7.89 10.09 1.67
N HIS A 104 7.14 10.46 2.72
CA HIS A 104 5.68 10.46 2.70
C HIS A 104 5.16 11.82 2.23
N VAL A 105 4.45 11.83 1.11
CA VAL A 105 3.76 13.01 0.56
C VAL A 105 2.27 12.85 0.83
N ARG A 106 1.73 13.72 1.68
CA ARG A 106 0.33 13.71 2.10
C ARG A 106 -0.54 14.46 1.09
N ASP A 107 -0.80 13.81 -0.05
CA ASP A 107 -1.63 14.37 -1.11
C ASP A 107 -2.24 13.24 -1.94
N MET A 108 -3.21 13.57 -2.78
CA MET A 108 -3.80 12.65 -3.75
C MET A 108 -3.14 12.82 -5.12
N VAL A 109 -3.03 11.72 -5.87
CA VAL A 109 -2.63 11.76 -7.27
C VAL A 109 -3.86 12.09 -8.11
N SER A 110 -3.79 13.18 -8.89
CA SER A 110 -4.85 13.60 -9.82
C SER A 110 -4.65 13.02 -11.23
N SER A 111 -3.40 12.84 -11.67
CA SER A 111 -3.11 12.26 -12.98
C SER A 111 -1.72 11.62 -13.05
N ILE A 112 -1.55 10.72 -14.03
CA ILE A 112 -0.29 10.02 -14.31
C ILE A 112 0.03 10.23 -15.79
N ASP A 113 1.20 10.80 -16.09
CA ASP A 113 1.77 10.85 -17.43
C ASP A 113 2.87 9.78 -17.54
N ALA A 114 2.53 8.65 -18.13
CA ALA A 114 3.45 7.52 -18.27
C ALA A 114 4.59 7.80 -19.27
N ALA A 115 4.34 8.64 -20.28
CA ALA A 115 5.32 8.99 -21.29
C ALA A 115 6.42 9.89 -20.71
N LYS A 116 6.02 10.88 -19.91
CA LYS A 116 6.94 11.79 -19.21
C LYS A 116 7.43 11.22 -17.88
N LYS A 117 6.90 10.08 -17.44
CA LYS A 117 7.18 9.47 -16.13
C LYS A 117 6.98 10.46 -14.99
N THR A 118 5.79 11.08 -14.94
CA THR A 118 5.41 12.03 -13.91
C THR A 118 4.04 11.71 -13.34
N VAL A 119 3.86 12.01 -12.06
CA VAL A 119 2.55 12.04 -11.39
C VAL A 119 2.24 13.46 -10.97
N THR A 120 1.02 13.92 -11.21
CA THR A 120 0.52 15.22 -10.76
C THR A 120 -0.34 15.01 -9.53
N LEU A 121 -0.10 15.80 -8.51
CA LEU A 121 -0.85 15.79 -7.26
C LEU A 121 -2.07 16.70 -7.33
N ALA A 122 -3.06 16.46 -6.48
CA ALA A 122 -4.24 17.31 -6.37
C ALA A 122 -3.89 18.76 -5.97
N GLY A 123 -2.85 18.95 -5.17
CA GLY A 123 -2.29 20.26 -4.85
C GLY A 123 -1.51 20.94 -5.99
N GLY A 124 -1.46 20.35 -7.19
CA GLY A 124 -0.81 20.91 -8.38
C GLY A 124 0.68 20.60 -8.53
N ALA A 125 1.33 20.04 -7.52
CA ALA A 125 2.73 19.65 -7.61
C ALA A 125 2.91 18.44 -8.53
N THR A 126 4.09 18.32 -9.16
CA THR A 126 4.42 17.19 -10.04
C THR A 126 5.66 16.49 -9.53
N ILE A 127 5.63 15.15 -9.50
CA ILE A 127 6.73 14.30 -9.07
C ILE A 127 7.16 13.40 -10.23
N GLY A 128 8.44 13.52 -10.64
CA GLY A 128 9.05 12.62 -11.61
C GLY A 128 9.46 11.30 -10.97
N TYR A 129 9.46 10.22 -11.75
CA TYR A 129 9.85 8.88 -11.31
C TYR A 129 10.61 8.09 -12.38
N ASP A 130 11.44 7.16 -11.95
CA ASP A 130 12.03 6.15 -12.84
C ASP A 130 11.12 4.92 -12.94
N LYS A 131 10.51 4.53 -11.83
CA LYS A 131 9.51 3.46 -11.74
C LYS A 131 8.33 3.92 -10.88
N LEU A 132 7.14 3.45 -11.25
CA LEU A 132 5.89 3.74 -10.57
C LEU A 132 5.25 2.44 -10.07
N ILE A 133 4.81 2.45 -8.82
CA ILE A 133 3.97 1.40 -8.23
C ILE A 133 2.61 2.00 -7.94
N VAL A 134 1.56 1.41 -8.50
CA VAL A 134 0.18 1.89 -8.33
C VAL A 134 -0.58 0.92 -7.45
N SER A 135 -0.94 1.36 -6.25
CA SER A 135 -1.61 0.56 -5.23
C SER A 135 -2.71 1.36 -4.50
N PRO A 136 -3.67 1.95 -5.23
CA PRO A 136 -4.65 2.89 -4.65
C PRO A 136 -5.69 2.21 -3.76
N GLY A 137 -5.77 0.87 -3.78
CA GLY A 137 -6.80 0.12 -3.07
C GLY A 137 -8.14 0.10 -3.82
N ILE A 138 -9.22 0.06 -3.07
CA ILE A 138 -10.60 0.01 -3.59
C ILE A 138 -11.42 1.17 -3.03
N ASP A 139 -12.52 1.47 -3.72
CA ASP A 139 -13.54 2.41 -3.25
C ASP A 139 -14.95 1.84 -3.36
N MET A 140 -15.90 2.45 -2.68
CA MET A 140 -17.30 2.07 -2.74
C MET A 140 -17.97 2.67 -3.98
N LEU A 141 -18.74 1.88 -4.69
CA LEU A 141 -19.55 2.34 -5.83
C LEU A 141 -20.88 2.93 -5.33
N TRP A 142 -20.81 4.13 -4.76
CA TRP A 142 -21.95 4.77 -4.11
C TRP A 142 -23.16 4.95 -5.00
N ASN A 143 -22.96 5.12 -6.30
CA ASN A 143 -24.04 5.33 -7.29
C ASN A 143 -24.59 4.02 -7.87
N SER A 144 -24.12 2.86 -7.40
CA SER A 144 -24.56 1.56 -7.92
C SER A 144 -25.97 1.17 -7.47
N ILE A 145 -26.45 1.78 -6.38
CA ILE A 145 -27.79 1.56 -5.82
C ILE A 145 -28.40 2.94 -5.55
N GLU A 146 -29.63 3.14 -6.01
CA GLU A 146 -30.36 4.39 -5.78
C GLU A 146 -30.51 4.65 -4.29
N GLY A 147 -30.21 5.88 -3.86
CA GLY A 147 -30.28 6.31 -2.47
C GLY A 147 -29.12 5.87 -1.57
N LEU A 148 -28.23 4.98 -2.02
CA LEU A 148 -27.12 4.46 -1.19
C LEU A 148 -26.18 5.58 -0.73
N GLN A 149 -25.80 6.48 -1.62
CA GLN A 149 -24.92 7.60 -1.26
C GLN A 149 -25.59 8.55 -0.25
N ALA A 150 -26.87 8.88 -0.46
CA ALA A 150 -27.62 9.74 0.45
C ALA A 150 -27.76 9.10 1.84
N ALA A 151 -28.08 7.81 1.90
CA ALA A 151 -28.22 7.05 3.14
C ALA A 151 -26.88 6.92 3.89
N SER A 152 -25.76 6.75 3.18
CA SER A 152 -24.44 6.74 3.78
C SER A 152 -24.05 8.12 4.32
N THR A 153 -24.30 9.20 3.55
CA THR A 153 -23.99 10.57 3.97
C THR A 153 -24.82 11.00 5.19
N SER A 154 -26.09 10.55 5.27
CA SER A 154 -26.96 10.83 6.42
C SER A 154 -26.71 9.93 7.65
N GLY A 155 -25.80 8.95 7.53
CA GLY A 155 -25.51 7.99 8.60
C GLY A 155 -26.58 6.93 8.83
N GLN A 156 -27.56 6.78 7.91
CA GLN A 156 -28.56 5.70 7.98
C GLN A 156 -27.96 4.34 7.63
N ILE A 157 -26.96 4.34 6.74
CA ILE A 157 -26.18 3.14 6.40
C ILE A 157 -24.75 3.39 6.83
N LEU A 158 -24.24 2.53 7.71
CA LEU A 158 -22.87 2.58 8.20
C LEU A 158 -21.98 1.60 7.42
N GLN A 159 -20.76 2.00 7.14
CA GLN A 159 -19.76 1.12 6.54
C GLN A 159 -18.48 1.15 7.36
N ALA A 160 -17.89 0.01 7.60
CA ALA A 160 -16.69 -0.14 8.43
C ALA A 160 -15.42 -0.34 7.58
N TRP A 161 -15.39 0.20 6.36
CA TRP A 161 -14.30 -0.06 5.42
C TRP A 161 -13.25 1.05 5.37
N LYS A 162 -13.66 2.31 5.39
CA LYS A 162 -12.73 3.44 5.16
C LYS A 162 -12.67 4.45 6.29
N ASP A 163 -13.74 4.61 7.05
CA ASP A 163 -13.88 5.71 7.99
C ASP A 163 -13.84 5.23 9.44
N PRO A 164 -12.82 5.65 10.23
CA PRO A 164 -12.72 5.29 11.64
C PRO A 164 -13.89 5.80 12.49
N VAL A 165 -14.51 6.92 12.12
CA VAL A 165 -15.67 7.48 12.84
C VAL A 165 -16.87 6.53 12.75
N ILE A 166 -17.02 5.86 11.60
CA ILE A 166 -18.11 4.90 11.37
C ILE A 166 -17.94 3.63 12.22
N PHE A 167 -16.69 3.22 12.50
CA PHE A 167 -16.43 2.09 13.43
C PHE A 167 -16.98 2.36 14.83
N VAL A 168 -16.79 3.56 15.34
CA VAL A 168 -17.28 3.95 16.68
C VAL A 168 -18.80 4.06 16.66
N SER A 169 -19.39 4.64 15.62
CA SER A 169 -20.84 4.76 15.44
C SER A 169 -21.51 3.40 15.30
N SER A 170 -20.94 2.49 14.47
CA SER A 170 -21.46 1.12 14.32
C SER A 170 -21.49 0.36 15.65
N ARG A 171 -20.44 0.52 16.47
CA ARG A 171 -20.38 -0.08 17.81
C ARG A 171 -21.45 0.46 18.75
N SER A 172 -21.75 1.76 18.68
CA SER A 172 -22.79 2.37 19.51
C SER A 172 -24.21 1.90 19.15
N HIS A 173 -24.46 1.59 17.87
CA HIS A 173 -25.72 1.00 17.41
C HIS A 173 -25.87 -0.44 17.91
N THR A 174 -24.84 -1.27 17.74
CA THR A 174 -24.84 -2.66 18.23
C THR A 174 -25.05 -2.74 19.75
N ALA A 175 -24.47 -1.81 20.52
CA ALA A 175 -24.62 -1.75 21.96
C ALA A 175 -26.05 -1.30 22.41
N ARG A 176 -26.80 -0.60 21.55
CA ARG A 176 -28.19 -0.22 21.83
C ARG A 176 -29.17 -1.35 21.55
N ASP A 177 -28.92 -2.13 20.52
CA ASP A 177 -29.80 -3.26 20.14
C ASP A 177 -29.68 -4.45 21.09
N ASN A 178 -28.56 -4.59 21.80
CA ASN A 178 -28.41 -5.63 22.83
C ASN A 178 -29.17 -5.33 24.14
N ARG A 179 -30.03 -4.33 24.18
CA ARG A 179 -30.94 -4.02 25.30
C ARG A 179 -32.39 -4.47 25.05
N CYS A 180 -32.63 -5.33 24.09
CA CYS A 180 -33.93 -5.95 23.90
C CYS A 180 -33.88 -7.38 24.46
N VAL A 181 -34.61 -7.54 25.61
CA VAL A 181 -35.10 -8.68 26.33
C VAL A 181 -34.25 -9.11 27.49
#